data_b9e53a2fec05e06db1608ff1483c74be
#
_entry.id   b9e53a2fec05e06db1608ff1483c74be
#
_cell.length_a   1.000
_cell.length_b   1.000
_cell.length_c   1.000
_cell.angle_alpha   90.00
_cell.angle_beta   90.00
_cell.angle_gamma   90.00
#
_symmetry.space_group_name_H-M   'P 1'
#
loop_
_entity.id
_entity.type
_entity.pdbx_description
1 polymer ?
#
loop_
_entity_poly.entity_id
_entity_poly.type
_entity_poly.pdbx_seq_one_letter_code
_entity_poly.pdbx_strand_id
1 'polypeptide(L)' 'MNISLNTSKIVKEFGGMTKCCKALTQNGNVITLGAVDKWRRRNAMNLKSLLMLAVIAKENNRRFDLYDYIIVKSENADEK' A
#
# COMPACT_ATOMS: atom_id res chain seq x y z
N MET A 1 21.14 2.35 0.79
CA MET A 1 19.97 1.48 0.62
C MET A 1 18.71 2.32 0.48
N ASN A 2 17.94 2.09 -0.56
CA ASN A 2 16.66 2.75 -0.74
C ASN A 2 15.53 1.77 -0.46
N ILE A 3 14.58 2.22 0.32
CA ILE A 3 13.42 1.41 0.66
C ILE A 3 12.18 2.14 0.20
N SER A 4 11.32 1.44 -0.52
CA SER A 4 10.04 1.96 -0.93
C SER A 4 8.97 0.89 -0.75
N LEU A 5 7.72 1.28 -0.95
CA LEU A 5 6.58 0.40 -0.75
C LEU A 5 5.95 0.06 -2.08
N ASN A 6 5.72 -1.23 -2.32
CA ASN A 6 5.05 -1.63 -3.55
C ASN A 6 3.54 -1.43 -3.41
N THR A 7 3.13 -0.17 -3.53
CA THR A 7 1.74 0.20 -3.32
C THR A 7 0.82 -0.37 -4.39
N SER A 8 1.31 -0.56 -5.61
CA SER A 8 0.51 -1.19 -6.66
C SER A 8 0.08 -2.60 -6.25
N LYS A 9 1.00 -3.35 -5.65
CA LYS A 9 0.70 -4.70 -5.19
C LYS A 9 -0.29 -4.67 -4.03
N ILE A 10 -0.12 -3.73 -3.10
CA ILE A 10 -1.03 -3.58 -1.97
C ILE A 10 -2.44 -3.28 -2.47
N VAL A 11 -2.56 -2.30 -3.35
CA VAL A 11 -3.86 -1.90 -3.89
C VAL A 11 -4.52 -3.06 -4.61
N LYS A 12 -3.74 -3.81 -5.38
CA LYS A 12 -4.26 -4.97 -6.10
C LYS A 12 -4.78 -6.05 -5.14
N GLU A 13 -4.09 -6.25 -4.02
CA GLU A 13 -4.52 -7.24 -3.02
C GLU A 13 -5.89 -6.88 -2.42
N PHE A 14 -6.23 -5.61 -2.40
CA PHE A 14 -7.52 -5.15 -1.90
C PHE A 14 -8.56 -4.99 -3.00
N GLY A 15 -8.29 -5.53 -4.18
CA GLY A 15 -9.27 -5.58 -5.25
C GLY A 15 -9.19 -4.44 -6.25
N GLY A 16 -8.13 -3.65 -6.22
CA GLY A 16 -7.94 -2.52 -7.13
C GLY A 16 -8.19 -1.19 -6.45
N MET A 17 -7.93 -0.10 -7.19
CA MET A 17 -8.00 1.24 -6.62
C MET A 17 -9.37 1.59 -6.04
N THR A 18 -10.43 1.28 -6.78
CA THR A 18 -11.78 1.63 -6.34
C THR A 18 -12.16 0.91 -5.06
N LYS A 19 -11.90 -0.39 -4.99
CA LYS A 19 -12.23 -1.17 -3.80
C LYS A 19 -11.37 -0.78 -2.60
N CYS A 20 -10.10 -0.50 -2.84
CA CYS A 20 -9.19 -0.05 -1.79
C CYS A 20 -9.66 1.28 -1.20
N CYS A 21 -9.99 2.23 -2.07
CA CYS A 21 -10.50 3.53 -1.67
C CYS A 21 -11.78 3.40 -0.86
N LYS A 22 -12.69 2.56 -1.34
CA LYS A 22 -13.98 2.34 -0.67
C LYS A 22 -13.79 1.71 0.70
N ALA A 23 -12.90 0.72 0.82
CA ALA A 23 -12.65 0.07 2.10
C ALA A 23 -12.13 1.05 3.13
N LEU A 24 -11.20 1.92 2.73
CA LEU A 24 -10.66 2.92 3.65
C LEU A 24 -11.72 3.93 4.06
N THR A 25 -12.50 4.40 3.10
CA THR A 25 -13.54 5.39 3.37
C THR A 25 -14.61 4.82 4.31
N GLN A 26 -15.01 3.58 4.09
CA GLN A 26 -16.00 2.93 4.95
C GLN A 26 -15.51 2.74 6.38
N ASN A 27 -14.20 2.69 6.56
CA ASN A 27 -13.62 2.53 7.88
C ASN A 27 -13.15 3.86 8.48
N GLY A 28 -13.66 4.96 7.98
CA GLY A 28 -13.43 6.26 8.57
C GLY A 28 -12.24 7.04 8.04
N ASN A 29 -11.54 6.52 7.05
CA ASN A 29 -10.42 7.22 6.43
C ASN A 29 -10.81 7.64 5.03
N VAL A 30 -11.37 8.83 4.91
CA VAL A 30 -11.86 9.33 3.62
C VAL A 30 -10.68 9.59 2.70
N ILE A 31 -10.64 8.84 1.60
CA ILE A 31 -9.55 8.89 0.63
C ILE A 31 -10.14 9.00 -0.77
N THR A 32 -9.52 9.80 -1.62
CA THR A 32 -9.96 9.92 -3.01
C THR A 32 -9.22 8.92 -3.89
N LEU A 33 -9.80 8.63 -5.06
CA LEU A 33 -9.11 7.79 -6.05
C LEU A 33 -7.80 8.43 -6.51
N GLY A 34 -7.78 9.77 -6.60
CA GLY A 34 -6.56 10.47 -6.95
C GLY A 34 -5.43 10.24 -5.96
N ALA A 35 -5.78 10.16 -4.68
CA ALA A 35 -4.77 9.88 -3.65
C ALA A 35 -4.21 8.46 -3.80
N VAL A 36 -5.08 7.49 -4.05
CA VAL A 36 -4.64 6.10 -4.25
C VAL A 36 -3.75 5.99 -5.47
N ASP A 37 -4.11 6.71 -6.54
CA ASP A 37 -3.29 6.72 -7.75
C ASP A 37 -1.91 7.31 -7.48
N LYS A 38 -1.83 8.37 -6.67
CA LYS A 38 -0.54 8.95 -6.28
C LYS A 38 0.31 7.95 -5.50
N TRP A 39 -0.32 7.17 -4.63
CA TRP A 39 0.41 6.13 -3.90
C TRP A 39 1.08 5.16 -4.86
N ARG A 40 0.35 4.72 -5.88
CA ARG A 40 0.89 3.78 -6.86
C ARG A 40 2.08 4.38 -7.60
N ARG A 41 1.95 5.62 -8.03
CA ARG A 41 2.99 6.27 -8.82
C ARG A 41 4.25 6.56 -8.01
N ARG A 42 4.09 6.84 -6.72
CA ARG A 42 5.21 7.20 -5.85
C ARG A 42 5.77 6.03 -5.07
N ASN A 43 5.12 4.87 -5.13
CA ASN A 43 5.48 3.72 -4.32
C ASN A 43 5.55 4.09 -2.84
N ALA A 44 4.57 4.85 -2.38
CA ALA A 44 4.49 5.31 -1.00
C ALA A 44 3.04 5.61 -0.66
N MET A 45 2.68 5.45 0.61
CA MET A 45 1.37 5.83 1.10
C MET A 45 1.52 6.30 2.54
N ASN A 46 0.51 7.03 3.05
CA ASN A 46 0.63 7.51 4.41
C ASN A 46 0.47 6.36 5.40
N LEU A 47 1.09 6.54 6.56
CA LEU A 47 1.13 5.48 7.56
C LEU A 47 -0.25 5.10 8.04
N LYS A 48 -1.12 6.07 8.26
CA LYS A 48 -2.47 5.78 8.74
C LYS A 48 -3.22 4.85 7.81
N SER A 49 -3.18 5.14 6.51
CA SER A 49 -3.86 4.30 5.52
C SER A 49 -3.27 2.89 5.48
N LEU A 50 -1.94 2.79 5.58
CA LEU A 50 -1.27 1.50 5.59
C LEU A 50 -1.70 0.67 6.80
N LEU A 51 -1.74 1.28 7.98
CA LEU A 51 -2.15 0.60 9.19
C LEU A 51 -3.60 0.17 9.11
N MET A 52 -4.46 1.00 8.54
CA MET A 52 -5.87 0.66 8.39
C MET A 52 -6.06 -0.52 7.45
N LEU A 53 -5.31 -0.56 6.35
CA LEU A 53 -5.40 -1.70 5.45
C LEU A 53 -4.95 -2.99 6.14
N ALA A 54 -3.93 -2.90 6.98
CA ALA A 54 -3.48 -4.06 7.74
C ALA A 54 -4.58 -4.57 8.69
N VAL A 55 -5.26 -3.65 9.36
CA VAL A 55 -6.36 -4.00 10.26
C VAL A 55 -7.52 -4.62 9.48
N ILE A 56 -7.88 -4.01 8.34
CA ILE A 56 -8.97 -4.52 7.51
C ILE A 56 -8.64 -5.94 7.03
N ALA A 57 -7.40 -6.18 6.61
CA ALA A 57 -6.98 -7.50 6.18
C ALA A 57 -7.15 -8.52 7.31
N LYS A 58 -6.73 -8.14 8.52
CA LYS A 58 -6.83 -9.04 9.67
C LYS A 58 -8.28 -9.36 9.99
N GLU A 59 -9.15 -8.37 9.94
CA GLU A 59 -10.57 -8.58 10.22
C GLU A 59 -11.24 -9.49 9.20
N ASN A 60 -10.68 -9.57 8.00
CA ASN A 60 -11.19 -10.42 6.95
C ASN A 60 -10.40 -11.73 6.82
N ASN A 61 -9.61 -12.06 7.82
CA ASN A 61 -8.80 -13.27 7.86
C ASN A 61 -7.86 -13.38 6.65
N ARG A 62 -7.37 -12.24 6.17
CA ARG A 62 -6.43 -12.20 5.06
C ARG A 62 -5.04 -11.95 5.60
N ARG A 63 -4.09 -12.64 5.02
CA ARG A 63 -2.70 -12.42 5.36
C ARG A 63 -2.23 -11.09 4.78
N PHE A 64 -1.61 -10.28 5.60
CA PHE A 64 -1.01 -9.03 5.15
C PHE A 64 0.34 -8.88 5.83
N ASP A 65 1.38 -9.28 5.14
CA ASP A 65 2.75 -9.21 5.65
C ASP A 65 3.44 -8.05 4.95
N LEU A 66 3.79 -7.03 5.71
CA LEU A 66 4.39 -5.82 5.19
C LEU A 66 5.66 -6.11 4.39
N TYR A 67 6.43 -7.10 4.80
CA TYR A 67 7.65 -7.45 4.08
C TYR A 67 7.41 -7.85 2.64
N ASP A 68 6.23 -8.39 2.34
CA ASP A 68 5.89 -8.78 0.97
C ASP A 68 5.79 -7.58 0.04
N TYR A 69 5.64 -6.39 0.60
CA TYR A 69 5.43 -5.17 -0.17
C TYR A 69 6.58 -4.19 -0.10
N ILE A 70 7.66 -4.56 0.58
CA ILE A 70 8.82 -3.69 0.67
C ILE A 70 9.72 -3.91 -0.52
N ILE A 71 10.09 -2.81 -1.17
CA ILE A 71 11.06 -2.82 -2.25
C ILE A 71 12.37 -2.28 -1.70
N VAL A 72 13.41 -3.08 -1.78
CA VAL A 72 14.72 -2.67 -1.30
C VAL A 72 15.65 -2.58 -2.50
N LYS A 73 16.26 -1.42 -2.68
CA LYS A 73 17.26 -1.21 -3.72
C LYS A 73 18.59 -0.87 -3.06
N SER A 74 19.60 -1.63 -3.40
CA SER A 74 20.95 -1.35 -2.91
C SER A 74 21.59 -0.32 -3.83
N GLU A 75 22.13 0.73 -3.24
CA GLU A 75 22.83 1.74 -4.03
C GLU A 75 24.09 1.18 -4.68
N ASN A 76 24.68 0.20 -4.03
CA ASN A 76 25.91 -0.41 -4.56
C ASN A 76 25.66 -1.23 -5.81
N ALA A 77 24.45 -1.74 -5.98
CA ALA A 77 24.14 -2.56 -7.13
C ALA A 77 24.17 -1.75 -8.41
N ASP A 78 24.00 -0.45 -8.30
CA ASP A 78 23.96 0.43 -9.46
C ASP A 78 25.33 0.82 -9.96
N GLU A 79 26.35 0.50 -9.20
CA GLU A 79 27.71 0.93 -9.53
C GLU A 79 28.41 0.01 -10.53
N LYS A 80 27.70 -0.99 -10.93
CA LYS A 80 28.25 -1.93 -11.92
C LYS A 80 28.17 -1.38 -13.34
#